data_a5daa9fb53b155f3473620b35c5bb8e2
#
_entry.id   a5daa9fb53b155f3473620b35c5bb8e2
#
_cell.length_a   1.000
_cell.length_b   1.000
_cell.length_c   1.000
_cell.angle_alpha   90.00
_cell.angle_beta   90.00
_cell.angle_gamma   90.00
#
_symmetry.space_group_name_H-M   'P 1'
#
loop_
_entity.id
_entity.type
_entity.pdbx_description
1 polymer ?
#
loop_
_entity_poly.entity_id
_entity_poly.type
_entity_poly.pdbx_seq_one_letter_code
_entity_poly.pdbx_strand_id
1 'polypeptide(L)'
;GIKIIYTTLKDFFEAFAGDNKKFTRHVLANIDDNDVWRFGFITREDMHEFGFQDYVTVYIPMAYSVAGNVYVIPRNRVKLIENISASQTMKFAVSGGVTDIDEGNN
;
A
#
# COMPACT_ATOMS: atom_id res chain seq x y z
N GLY A 1 -12.10 -12.90 -17.37
CA GLY A 1 -12.73 -11.71 -17.85
C GLY A 1 -12.79 -10.59 -16.84
N ILE A 2 -13.51 -9.58 -17.19
CA ILE A 2 -13.64 -8.40 -16.35
C ILE A 2 -14.23 -8.74 -14.98
N LYS A 3 -15.19 -9.65 -14.94
CA LYS A 3 -15.80 -10.05 -13.68
C LYS A 3 -14.79 -10.66 -12.71
N ILE A 4 -13.90 -11.49 -13.20
CA ILE A 4 -12.91 -12.14 -12.36
C ILE A 4 -11.96 -11.09 -11.79
N ILE A 5 -11.52 -10.15 -12.62
CA ILE A 5 -10.65 -9.08 -12.16
C ILE A 5 -11.34 -8.22 -11.11
N TYR A 6 -12.61 -7.89 -11.35
CA TYR A 6 -13.35 -7.06 -10.40
C TYR A 6 -13.51 -7.76 -9.05
N THR A 7 -13.87 -9.05 -9.07
CA THR A 7 -14.06 -9.81 -7.84
C THR A 7 -12.75 -9.91 -7.06
N THR A 8 -11.65 -10.18 -7.75
CA THR A 8 -10.34 -10.27 -7.11
C THR A 8 -9.96 -8.94 -6.44
N LEU A 9 -10.16 -7.83 -7.14
CA LEU A 9 -9.87 -6.52 -6.59
C LEU A 9 -10.77 -6.20 -5.40
N LYS A 10 -12.04 -6.57 -5.49
CA LYS A 10 -12.97 -6.34 -4.40
C LYS A 10 -12.54 -7.08 -3.15
N ASP A 11 -12.21 -8.36 -3.29
CA ASP A 11 -11.75 -9.15 -2.14
C ASP A 11 -10.48 -8.57 -1.54
N PHE A 12 -9.59 -8.11 -2.40
CA PHE A 12 -8.35 -7.50 -1.95
C PHE A 12 -8.64 -6.22 -1.15
N PHE A 13 -9.52 -5.36 -1.65
CA PHE A 13 -9.90 -4.14 -0.94
C PHE A 13 -10.53 -4.46 0.41
N GLU A 14 -11.36 -5.51 0.47
CA GLU A 14 -12.02 -5.87 1.71
C GLU A 14 -11.02 -6.33 2.76
N ALA A 15 -9.90 -6.90 2.35
CA ALA A 15 -8.86 -7.28 3.30
C ALA A 15 -8.26 -6.06 4.00
N PHE A 16 -8.27 -4.90 3.35
CA PHE A 16 -7.77 -3.67 3.95
C PHE A 16 -8.83 -2.95 4.75
N ALA A 17 -10.09 -3.15 4.43
CA ALA A 17 -11.18 -2.43 5.07
C ALA A 17 -11.80 -3.18 6.24
N GLY A 18 -11.50 -4.46 6.39
CA GLY A 18 -12.13 -5.30 7.41
C GLY A 18 -11.46 -5.16 8.77
N ASP A 19 -11.88 -6.06 9.67
CA ASP A 19 -11.36 -6.07 11.03
C ASP A 19 -9.92 -6.55 11.11
N ASN A 20 -9.47 -7.26 10.09
CA ASN A 20 -8.10 -7.74 10.02
C ASN A 20 -7.19 -6.60 9.59
N LYS A 21 -6.46 -6.05 10.51
CA LYS A 21 -5.69 -4.83 10.27
C LYS A 21 -4.24 -5.11 9.88
N LYS A 22 -3.99 -6.21 9.21
CA LYS A 22 -2.62 -6.58 8.85
C LYS A 22 -1.98 -5.59 7.88
N PHE A 23 -2.78 -4.94 7.04
CA PHE A 23 -2.24 -4.06 5.99
C PHE A 23 -2.78 -2.65 6.14
N THR A 24 -2.87 -2.15 7.36
CA THR A 24 -3.43 -0.82 7.59
C THR A 24 -2.41 0.29 7.58
N ARG A 25 -1.11 -0.03 7.55
CA ARG A 25 -0.07 0.99 7.54
C ARG A 25 0.23 1.39 6.11
N HIS A 26 -0.55 2.33 5.61
CA HIS A 26 -0.37 2.83 4.24
C HIS A 26 0.59 4.00 4.24
N VAL A 27 1.45 4.02 3.23
CA VAL A 27 2.58 4.93 3.20
C VAL A 27 2.86 5.41 1.79
N LEU A 28 3.66 6.45 1.71
CA LEU A 28 4.37 6.82 0.50
C LEU A 28 5.80 6.33 0.67
N ALA A 29 6.27 5.57 -0.29
CA ALA A 29 7.60 4.95 -0.22
C ALA A 29 8.51 5.51 -1.30
N ASN A 30 9.72 5.88 -0.89
CA ASN A 30 10.74 6.35 -1.80
C ASN A 30 11.69 5.18 -2.09
N ILE A 31 11.38 4.44 -3.14
CA ILE A 31 12.10 3.21 -3.45
C ILE A 31 13.49 3.50 -4.01
N ASP A 32 13.57 4.47 -4.91
CA ASP A 32 14.77 4.70 -5.69
C ASP A 32 15.63 5.85 -5.17
N ASP A 33 15.29 6.37 -4.00
CA ASP A 33 16.04 7.48 -3.38
C ASP A 33 16.13 8.69 -4.30
N ASN A 34 15.00 9.01 -4.93
CA ASN A 34 14.87 10.19 -5.78
C ASN A 34 13.57 10.91 -5.40
N ASP A 35 13.07 11.78 -6.27
CA ASP A 35 11.88 12.57 -5.97
C ASP A 35 10.58 11.88 -6.32
N VAL A 36 10.62 10.59 -6.63
CA VAL A 36 9.42 9.82 -7.01
C VAL A 36 8.99 8.98 -5.83
N TRP A 37 7.71 9.08 -5.48
CA TRP A 37 7.14 8.32 -4.37
C TRP A 37 6.08 7.36 -4.89
N ARG A 38 5.93 6.23 -4.23
CA ARG A 38 4.96 5.22 -4.59
C ARG A 38 4.04 4.95 -3.42
N PHE A 39 2.77 4.71 -3.72
CA PHE A 39 1.86 4.27 -2.68
C PHE A 39 2.17 2.85 -2.29
N GLY A 40 2.20 2.59 -1.00
CA GLY A 40 2.50 1.26 -0.53
C GLY A 40 1.87 0.98 0.82
N PHE A 41 2.05 -0.24 1.26
CA PHE A 41 1.49 -0.71 2.52
C PHE A 41 2.57 -1.50 3.24
N ILE A 42 2.88 -1.12 4.47
CA ILE A 42 3.87 -1.85 5.25
C ILE A 42 3.26 -3.18 5.65
N THR A 43 3.88 -4.26 5.23
CA THR A 43 3.43 -5.60 5.56
C THR A 43 4.26 -6.24 6.65
N ARG A 44 5.46 -5.75 6.89
CA ARG A 44 6.29 -6.25 7.97
C ARG A 44 7.20 -5.15 8.48
N GLU A 45 7.19 -4.95 9.79
CA GLU A 45 7.93 -3.84 10.38
C GLU A 45 9.30 -4.23 10.92
N ASP A 46 9.56 -5.52 11.07
CA ASP A 46 10.81 -6.00 11.64
C ASP A 46 11.43 -7.00 10.67
N MET A 47 12.57 -6.64 10.13
CA MET A 47 13.24 -7.45 9.12
C MET A 47 14.55 -8.04 9.66
N HIS A 48 14.67 -8.20 10.99
CA HIS A 48 15.90 -8.72 11.56
C HIS A 48 16.20 -10.15 11.12
N GLU A 49 15.15 -10.94 10.84
CA GLU A 49 15.33 -12.32 10.40
C GLU A 49 16.05 -12.40 9.06
N PHE A 50 16.00 -11.32 8.28
CA PHE A 50 16.66 -11.25 6.99
C PHE A 50 17.96 -10.46 7.07
N GLY A 51 18.41 -10.11 8.27
CA GLY A 51 19.67 -9.43 8.44
C GLY A 51 19.63 -7.92 8.35
N PHE A 52 18.44 -7.32 8.44
CA PHE A 52 18.28 -5.87 8.32
C PHE A 52 17.86 -5.25 9.63
N GLN A 53 18.42 -4.08 9.93
CA GLN A 53 17.98 -3.25 11.04
C GLN A 53 17.33 -1.99 10.49
N ASP A 54 16.21 -1.61 11.08
CA ASP A 54 15.46 -0.40 10.69
C ASP A 54 15.00 -0.42 9.23
N TYR A 55 14.68 -1.60 8.75
CA TYR A 55 14.06 -1.78 7.44
C TYR A 55 12.65 -2.30 7.62
N VAL A 56 11.84 -2.04 6.62
CA VAL A 56 10.46 -2.55 6.58
C VAL A 56 10.21 -3.20 5.24
N THR A 57 9.24 -4.09 5.22
CA THR A 57 8.75 -4.65 3.96
C THR A 57 7.53 -3.86 3.54
N VAL A 58 7.54 -3.42 2.29
CA VAL A 58 6.45 -2.61 1.72
C VAL A 58 5.92 -3.29 0.48
N TYR A 59 4.60 -3.43 0.42
CA TYR A 59 3.93 -3.91 -0.76
C TYR A 59 3.48 -2.71 -1.59
N ILE A 60 3.88 -2.67 -2.85
CA ILE A 60 3.57 -1.58 -3.78
C ILE A 60 2.58 -2.12 -4.81
N PRO A 61 1.31 -1.72 -4.77
CA PRO A 61 0.33 -2.20 -5.75
C PRO A 61 0.57 -1.59 -7.12
N MET A 62 0.10 -2.27 -8.14
CA MET A 62 0.11 -1.77 -9.51
C MET A 62 -1.29 -1.27 -9.86
N ALA A 63 -1.34 -0.35 -10.81
CA ALA A 63 -2.62 0.14 -11.29
C ALA A 63 -3.42 -1.01 -11.92
N TYR A 64 -4.69 -1.08 -11.57
CA TYR A 64 -5.65 -2.04 -12.10
C TYR A 64 -5.25 -3.49 -11.89
N SER A 65 -4.54 -3.76 -10.80
CA SER A 65 -4.07 -5.11 -10.53
C SER A 65 -3.82 -5.28 -9.03
N VAL A 66 -4.07 -6.50 -8.54
CA VAL A 66 -3.65 -6.86 -7.18
C VAL A 66 -2.19 -7.32 -7.16
N ALA A 67 -1.65 -7.63 -8.32
CA ALA A 67 -0.22 -7.92 -8.42
C ALA A 67 0.56 -6.64 -8.14
N GLY A 68 1.73 -6.82 -7.58
CA GLY A 68 2.57 -5.68 -7.26
C GLY A 68 3.96 -6.14 -6.92
N ASN A 69 4.71 -5.26 -6.31
CA ASN A 69 6.08 -5.57 -5.92
C ASN A 69 6.22 -5.50 -4.41
N VAL A 70 7.15 -6.29 -3.90
CA VAL A 70 7.48 -6.28 -2.48
C VAL A 70 8.93 -5.83 -2.35
N TYR A 71 9.14 -4.80 -1.54
CA TYR A 71 10.47 -4.23 -1.36
C TYR A 71 10.84 -4.22 0.11
N VAL A 72 12.11 -4.39 0.38
CA VAL A 72 12.67 -4.22 1.71
C VAL A 72 13.47 -2.93 1.68
N ILE A 73 13.02 -1.91 2.37
CA ILE A 73 13.62 -0.59 2.30
C ILE A 73 13.85 -0.02 3.70
N PRO A 74 14.78 0.93 3.83
CA PRO A 74 14.99 1.59 5.11
C PRO A 74 13.70 2.27 5.59
N ARG A 75 13.48 2.18 6.90
CA ARG A 75 12.28 2.78 7.49
C ARG A 75 12.18 4.27 7.22
N ASN A 76 13.31 4.96 7.12
CA ASN A 76 13.28 6.40 6.89
C ASN A 76 12.91 6.79 5.46
N ARG A 77 12.69 5.81 4.59
CA ARG A 77 12.21 6.08 3.24
C ARG A 77 10.71 5.89 3.07
N VAL A 78 10.00 5.67 4.17
CA VAL A 78 8.54 5.59 4.10
C VAL A 78 7.96 6.75 4.90
N LYS A 79 6.86 7.29 4.37
CA LYS A 79 6.15 8.38 4.99
C LYS A 79 4.72 7.94 5.20
N LEU A 80 4.27 7.95 6.46
CA LEU A 80 2.92 7.53 6.78
C LEU A 80 1.89 8.49 6.18
N ILE A 81 0.82 7.95 5.67
CA ILE A 81 -0.32 8.73 5.20
C ILE A 81 -1.34 8.74 6.31
N GLU A 82 -1.66 9.92 6.83
CA GLU A 82 -2.46 10.01 8.04
C GLU A 82 -3.88 10.50 7.84
N ASN A 83 -4.14 11.23 6.78
CA ASN A 83 -5.46 11.86 6.59
C ASN A 83 -6.38 11.09 5.66
N ILE A 84 -5.92 9.99 5.11
CA ILE A 84 -6.66 9.23 4.12
C ILE A 84 -6.63 7.77 4.58
N SER A 85 -7.78 7.10 4.51
CA SER A 85 -7.84 5.71 4.96
C SER A 85 -7.05 4.78 4.06
N ALA A 86 -6.68 3.63 4.59
CA ALA A 86 -5.97 2.62 3.80
C ALA A 86 -6.81 2.18 2.60
N SER A 87 -8.11 2.01 2.80
CA SER A 87 -9.00 1.61 1.73
C SER A 87 -9.03 2.65 0.61
N GLN A 88 -9.14 3.92 0.95
CA GLN A 88 -9.15 4.98 -0.06
C GLN A 88 -7.81 5.09 -0.77
N THR A 89 -6.73 4.94 -0.02
CA THR A 89 -5.40 4.96 -0.62
C THR A 89 -5.25 3.84 -1.63
N MET A 90 -5.71 2.63 -1.28
CA MET A 90 -5.63 1.50 -2.18
C MET A 90 -6.46 1.75 -3.45
N LYS A 91 -7.68 2.26 -3.29
CA LYS A 91 -8.53 2.55 -4.44
C LYS A 91 -7.89 3.59 -5.35
N PHE A 92 -7.30 4.61 -4.77
CA PHE A 92 -6.62 5.63 -5.54
C PHE A 92 -5.45 5.05 -6.33
N ALA A 93 -4.61 4.28 -5.64
CA ALA A 93 -3.41 3.72 -6.27
C ALA A 93 -3.79 2.75 -7.39
N VAL A 94 -4.74 1.85 -7.12
CA VAL A 94 -5.10 0.81 -8.10
C VAL A 94 -5.85 1.40 -9.27
N SER A 95 -6.57 2.49 -9.09
CA SER A 95 -7.27 3.15 -10.19
C SER A 95 -6.35 4.04 -11.02
N GLY A 96 -5.07 4.06 -10.71
CA GLY A 96 -4.13 4.91 -11.44
C GLY A 96 -4.20 6.37 -11.02
N GLY A 97 -4.75 6.64 -9.84
CA GLY A 97 -4.84 7.99 -9.33
C GLY A 97 -6.05 8.76 -9.83
N VAL A 98 -7.03 8.04 -10.36
CA VAL A 98 -8.20 8.68 -10.97
C VAL A 98 -9.34 8.91 -10.00
N THR A 99 -9.50 8.03 -9.00
CA THR A 99 -10.62 8.16 -8.08
C THR A 99 -10.47 9.37 -7.17
N ASP A 100 -11.60 9.93 -6.77
CA ASP A 100 -11.60 11.03 -5.82
C ASP A 100 -11.28 10.53 -4.42
N ILE A 101 -10.76 11.44 -3.60
CA ILE A 101 -10.38 11.14 -2.24
C ILE A 101 -11.24 11.97 -1.29
N ASP A 102 -11.85 11.31 -0.30
CA ASP A 102 -12.63 11.97 0.74
C ASP A 102 -11.73 12.18 1.96
N GLU A 103 -11.00 13.28 1.97
CA GLU A 103 -10.07 13.60 3.03
C GLU A 103 -10.77 13.74 4.37
N GLY A 104 -10.19 13.05 5.39
CA GLY A 104 -10.71 13.19 6.73
C GLY A 104 -12.09 12.62 6.95
N ASN A 105 -12.63 11.95 5.96
CA ASN A 105 -13.97 11.41 6.01
C ASN A 105 -13.90 9.89 5.92
N ASN A 106 -13.84 9.25 7.04
CA ASN A 106 -13.70 7.79 7.05
C ASN A 106 -14.85 7.12 7.74
#